data_39bc455c9666a4485876d6012866c3a1
#
_entry.id   39bc455c9666a4485876d6012866c3a1
#
_cell.length_a   1.000
_cell.length_b   1.000
_cell.length_c   1.000
_cell.angle_alpha   90.00
_cell.angle_beta   90.00
_cell.angle_gamma   90.00
#
_symmetry.space_group_name_H-M   'P 1'
#
loop_
_entity.id
_entity.type
_entity.pdbx_description
1 polymer ?
#
loop_
_entity_poly.entity_id
_entity_poly.type
_entity_poly.pdbx_seq_one_letter_code
_entity_poly.pdbx_strand_id
1 'polypeptide(L)'
;FQALEEKKVALARFQWSCYADDPITPKDTMMTLFPTDCEQRSTSEAHLGFFNSQASEARAILNVERSRFFPELSIGYSRQDILPLKNLNAWMVGVSFPIYFLPQKSRIKQAKLAVSAAQIQAEANIRELNNKITELSAALRRYEESLRFYTSSALKEADELVKTANLQLQHSETGIAEFIQSVSAAREIRKGYIETIYQYNIASLEYELYQ
;
A
#
# COMPACT_ATOMS: atom_id res chain seq x y z
N PHE A 1 -1.30 -31.78 14.08
CA PHE A 1 0.09 -31.38 14.33
C PHE A 1 0.48 -30.15 13.44
N GLN A 2 0.26 -30.24 12.14
CA GLN A 2 0.63 -29.21 11.18
C GLN A 2 -0.04 -27.85 11.49
N ALA A 3 -1.35 -27.81 11.76
CA ALA A 3 -2.08 -26.58 12.07
C ALA A 3 -1.57 -25.89 13.37
N LEU A 4 -1.03 -26.66 14.33
CA LEU A 4 -0.47 -26.08 15.56
C LEU A 4 0.87 -25.38 15.29
N GLU A 5 1.69 -25.95 14.41
CA GLU A 5 2.95 -25.34 14.00
C GLU A 5 2.72 -24.09 13.13
N GLU A 6 1.77 -24.15 12.21
CA GLU A 6 1.35 -22.98 11.41
C GLU A 6 0.85 -21.83 12.29
N LYS A 7 0.07 -22.14 13.34
CA LYS A 7 -0.35 -21.15 14.34
C LYS A 7 0.83 -20.52 15.07
N LYS A 8 1.82 -21.31 15.50
CA LYS A 8 3.03 -20.79 16.17
C LYS A 8 3.82 -19.87 15.26
N VAL A 9 4.01 -20.26 14.00
CA VAL A 9 4.70 -19.42 13.01
C VAL A 9 3.95 -18.11 12.76
N ALA A 10 2.61 -18.15 12.65
CA ALA A 10 1.80 -16.95 12.49
C ALA A 10 1.89 -16.02 13.70
N LEU A 11 1.84 -16.56 14.92
CA LEU A 11 2.02 -15.78 16.16
C LEU A 11 3.42 -15.14 16.25
N ALA A 12 4.47 -15.87 15.88
CA ALA A 12 5.82 -15.34 15.87
C ALA A 12 5.98 -14.18 14.85
N ARG A 13 5.38 -14.31 13.66
CA ARG A 13 5.35 -13.24 12.67
C ARG A 13 4.59 -12.02 13.18
N PHE A 14 3.45 -12.23 13.82
CA PHE A 14 2.64 -11.16 14.40
C PHE A 14 3.41 -10.42 15.51
N GLN A 15 4.06 -11.15 16.42
CA GLN A 15 4.92 -10.59 17.47
C GLN A 15 6.05 -9.76 16.89
N TRP A 16 6.71 -10.27 15.85
CA TRP A 16 7.77 -9.54 15.15
C TRP A 16 7.26 -8.26 14.49
N SER A 17 6.09 -8.31 13.84
CA SER A 17 5.46 -7.14 13.22
C SER A 17 5.06 -6.06 14.22
N CYS A 18 4.74 -6.44 15.45
CA CYS A 18 4.38 -5.51 16.54
C CYS A 18 5.59 -4.99 17.30
N TYR A 19 6.82 -5.39 16.95
CA TYR A 19 8.04 -5.05 17.70
C TYR A 19 7.93 -5.32 19.21
N ALA A 20 7.24 -6.40 19.59
CA ALA A 20 7.03 -6.76 20.98
C ALA A 20 8.01 -7.85 21.44
N ASP A 21 8.65 -7.61 22.57
CA ASP A 21 9.58 -8.57 23.19
C ASP A 21 8.83 -9.69 23.93
N ASP A 22 7.61 -9.39 24.42
CA ASP A 22 6.76 -10.36 25.11
C ASP A 22 5.84 -11.13 24.16
N PRO A 23 5.49 -12.39 24.47
CA PRO A 23 4.60 -13.20 23.64
C PRO A 23 3.19 -12.59 23.61
N ILE A 24 2.79 -12.08 22.44
CA ILE A 24 1.45 -11.52 22.20
C ILE A 24 0.51 -12.68 21.81
N THR A 25 -0.61 -12.76 22.49
CA THR A 25 -1.73 -13.63 22.08
C THR A 25 -2.91 -12.75 21.66
N PRO A 26 -3.52 -12.99 20.48
CA PRO A 26 -4.72 -12.27 20.09
C PRO A 26 -5.82 -12.48 21.14
N LYS A 27 -6.48 -11.40 21.56
CA LYS A 27 -7.57 -11.43 22.53
C LYS A 27 -8.81 -12.12 21.93
N ASP A 28 -9.04 -11.87 20.66
CA ASP A 28 -10.18 -12.42 19.93
C ASP A 28 -9.78 -13.68 19.18
N THR A 29 -10.52 -14.76 19.44
CA THR A 29 -10.35 -16.05 18.76
C THR A 29 -11.18 -16.16 17.49
N MET A 30 -12.11 -15.24 17.26
CA MET A 30 -12.94 -15.17 16.05
C MET A 30 -12.64 -13.92 15.27
N MET A 31 -12.49 -14.08 13.96
CA MET A 31 -12.33 -12.96 13.03
C MET A 31 -13.67 -12.19 12.91
N THR A 32 -13.63 -10.91 13.18
CA THR A 32 -14.73 -9.97 12.89
C THR A 32 -14.51 -9.31 11.52
N LEU A 33 -15.60 -8.93 10.87
CA LEU A 33 -15.53 -8.15 9.64
C LEU A 33 -15.17 -6.70 9.98
N PHE A 34 -14.20 -6.16 9.23
CA PHE A 34 -13.92 -4.72 9.28
C PHE A 34 -15.03 -3.98 8.50
N PRO A 35 -15.67 -2.99 9.10
CA PRO A 35 -16.64 -2.16 8.38
C PRO A 35 -15.88 -1.31 7.33
N THR A 36 -16.17 -1.52 6.06
CA THR A 36 -15.60 -0.75 4.97
C THR A 36 -16.71 -0.04 4.24
N ASP A 37 -16.62 1.28 4.18
CA ASP A 37 -17.56 2.09 3.40
C ASP A 37 -16.99 2.29 1.98
N CYS A 38 -17.44 1.45 1.05
CA CYS A 38 -16.99 1.46 -0.34
C CYS A 38 -17.64 2.56 -1.21
N GLU A 39 -18.61 3.31 -0.67
CA GLU A 39 -19.49 4.13 -1.54
C GLU A 39 -18.98 5.56 -1.79
N GLN A 40 -18.04 6.13 -1.03
CA GLN A 40 -17.81 7.59 -1.09
C GLN A 40 -16.38 8.10 -0.97
N ARG A 41 -15.34 7.31 -1.18
CA ARG A 41 -13.99 7.88 -1.02
C ARG A 41 -13.24 7.98 -2.34
N SER A 42 -12.91 9.23 -2.67
CA SER A 42 -11.98 9.57 -3.74
C SER A 42 -10.55 9.20 -3.33
N THR A 43 -9.73 8.90 -4.30
CA THR A 43 -8.27 8.72 -4.14
C THR A 43 -7.71 9.76 -3.17
N SER A 44 -6.92 9.33 -2.20
CA SER A 44 -6.32 10.20 -1.19
C SER A 44 -5.62 11.40 -1.82
N GLU A 45 -5.94 12.60 -1.36
CA GLU A 45 -5.26 13.83 -1.77
C GLU A 45 -3.74 13.75 -1.53
N ALA A 46 -3.31 12.96 -0.53
CA ALA A 46 -1.91 12.74 -0.23
C ALA A 46 -1.17 12.01 -1.38
N HIS A 47 -1.77 10.95 -1.93
CA HIS A 47 -1.18 10.23 -3.06
C HIS A 47 -1.15 11.08 -4.33
N LEU A 48 -2.23 11.81 -4.62
CA LEU A 48 -2.28 12.75 -5.73
C LEU A 48 -1.26 13.87 -5.56
N GLY A 49 -1.14 14.41 -4.35
CA GLY A 49 -0.15 15.41 -3.98
C GLY A 49 1.28 14.94 -4.20
N PHE A 50 1.59 13.69 -3.82
CA PHE A 50 2.91 13.10 -4.01
C PHE A 50 3.29 13.00 -5.50
N PHE A 51 2.42 12.46 -6.34
CA PHE A 51 2.70 12.34 -7.78
C PHE A 51 2.82 13.70 -8.48
N ASN A 52 1.98 14.67 -8.11
CA ASN A 52 2.06 16.04 -8.63
C ASN A 52 3.34 16.75 -8.15
N SER A 53 3.82 16.46 -6.95
CA SER A 53 5.07 17.02 -6.42
C SER A 53 6.28 16.55 -7.23
N GLN A 54 6.34 15.28 -7.63
CA GLN A 54 7.41 14.76 -8.49
C GLN A 54 7.44 15.49 -9.85
N ALA A 55 6.26 15.73 -10.45
CA ALA A 55 6.18 16.48 -11.70
C ALA A 55 6.59 17.96 -11.51
N SER A 56 6.28 18.57 -10.36
CA SER A 56 6.67 19.94 -10.03
C SER A 56 8.17 20.06 -9.77
N GLU A 57 8.81 19.06 -9.16
CA GLU A 57 10.25 18.96 -8.99
C GLU A 57 10.98 18.99 -10.34
N ALA A 58 10.54 18.18 -11.30
CA ALA A 58 11.11 18.17 -12.64
C ALA A 58 11.01 19.56 -13.32
N ARG A 59 9.87 20.27 -13.11
CA ARG A 59 9.70 21.66 -13.60
C ARG A 59 10.65 22.65 -12.91
N ALA A 60 10.85 22.49 -11.60
CA ALA A 60 11.80 23.32 -10.85
C ALA A 60 13.23 23.12 -11.37
N ILE A 61 13.65 21.90 -11.63
CA ILE A 61 14.95 21.57 -12.22
C ILE A 61 15.09 22.23 -13.61
N LEU A 62 14.06 22.19 -14.45
CA LEU A 62 14.07 22.87 -15.74
C LEU A 62 14.26 24.38 -15.57
N ASN A 63 13.63 25.00 -14.59
CA ASN A 63 13.77 26.44 -14.32
C ASN A 63 15.18 26.76 -13.84
N VAL A 64 15.80 25.91 -13.02
CA VAL A 64 17.21 26.04 -12.63
C VAL A 64 18.14 25.95 -13.86
N GLU A 65 17.92 25.00 -14.76
CA GLU A 65 18.73 24.91 -15.98
C GLU A 65 18.54 26.09 -16.91
N ARG A 66 17.35 26.72 -16.94
CA ARG A 66 17.12 27.98 -17.67
C ARG A 66 17.79 29.14 -17.01
N SER A 67 17.80 29.27 -15.69
CA SER A 67 18.42 30.38 -14.97
C SER A 67 19.94 30.44 -15.15
N ARG A 68 20.58 29.26 -15.45
CA ARG A 68 22.02 29.22 -15.77
C ARG A 68 22.43 29.93 -17.05
N PHE A 69 21.47 30.41 -17.85
CA PHE A 69 21.76 31.29 -18.97
C PHE A 69 21.97 32.73 -18.55
N PHE A 70 21.49 33.11 -17.36
CA PHE A 70 21.65 34.46 -16.85
C PHE A 70 23.03 34.63 -16.20
N PRO A 71 23.58 35.84 -16.22
CA PRO A 71 24.80 36.13 -15.51
C PRO A 71 24.65 35.89 -14.00
N GLU A 72 25.66 35.29 -13.41
CA GLU A 72 25.75 35.08 -11.97
C GLU A 72 26.34 36.32 -11.30
N LEU A 73 25.62 36.91 -10.36
CA LEU A 73 26.07 38.01 -9.54
C LEU A 73 26.55 37.46 -8.20
N SER A 74 27.79 37.74 -7.86
CA SER A 74 28.36 37.39 -6.55
C SER A 74 28.70 38.67 -5.77
N ILE A 75 28.27 38.69 -4.52
CA ILE A 75 28.62 39.74 -3.57
C ILE A 75 29.29 39.02 -2.39
N GLY A 76 30.52 39.41 -2.10
CA GLY A 76 31.29 38.89 -0.99
C GLY A 76 31.71 40.00 -0.05
N TYR A 77 31.72 39.69 1.25
CA TYR A 77 32.34 40.50 2.27
C TYR A 77 33.37 39.64 2.99
N SER A 78 34.59 40.14 3.08
CA SER A 78 35.65 39.48 3.87
C SER A 78 36.26 40.46 4.87
N ARG A 79 36.48 39.96 6.06
CA ARG A 79 37.23 40.66 7.09
C ARG A 79 38.47 39.85 7.42
N GLN A 80 39.65 40.50 7.34
CA GLN A 80 40.93 39.86 7.60
C GLN A 80 41.76 40.73 8.55
N ASP A 81 42.48 40.09 9.45
CA ASP A 81 43.51 40.72 10.25
C ASP A 81 44.87 40.23 9.73
N ILE A 82 45.62 41.14 9.12
CA ILE A 82 46.96 40.87 8.61
C ILE A 82 47.92 41.76 9.41
N LEU A 83 48.77 41.11 10.21
CA LEU A 83 49.79 41.84 11.02
C LEU A 83 50.69 42.67 10.11
N PRO A 84 50.88 44.01 10.38
CA PRO A 84 50.46 44.77 11.57
C PRO A 84 49.06 45.44 11.47
N LEU A 85 48.34 45.27 10.35
CA LEU A 85 47.04 45.91 10.09
C LEU A 85 45.87 45.04 10.56
N LYS A 86 45.10 45.54 11.52
CA LYS A 86 43.89 44.89 12.01
C LYS A 86 42.64 45.48 11.39
N ASN A 87 41.57 44.64 11.23
CA ASN A 87 40.26 45.09 10.72
C ASN A 87 40.23 45.55 9.25
N LEU A 88 40.94 44.84 8.37
CA LEU A 88 40.77 45.06 6.93
C LEU A 88 39.45 44.47 6.47
N ASN A 89 38.57 45.36 5.99
CA ASN A 89 37.28 44.98 5.43
C ASN A 89 37.33 45.10 3.93
N ALA A 90 36.96 44.05 3.20
CA ALA A 90 36.88 44.09 1.74
C ALA A 90 35.51 43.66 1.26
N TRP A 91 34.97 44.41 0.34
CA TRP A 91 33.78 44.07 -0.43
C TRP A 91 34.20 43.61 -1.81
N MET A 92 33.65 42.53 -2.25
CA MET A 92 33.87 41.97 -3.60
C MET A 92 32.53 41.86 -4.31
N VAL A 93 32.48 42.40 -5.51
CA VAL A 93 31.34 42.25 -6.42
C VAL A 93 31.86 41.62 -7.70
N GLY A 94 31.30 40.46 -8.04
CA GLY A 94 31.67 39.74 -9.24
C GLY A 94 30.46 39.50 -10.14
N VAL A 95 30.71 39.51 -11.44
CA VAL A 95 29.72 39.13 -12.47
C VAL A 95 30.36 38.08 -13.34
N SER A 96 29.74 36.89 -13.41
CA SER A 96 30.19 35.75 -14.20
C SER A 96 29.21 35.51 -15.34
N PHE A 97 29.73 35.38 -16.57
CA PHE A 97 28.94 35.05 -17.76
C PHE A 97 29.28 33.66 -18.26
N PRO A 98 28.27 32.82 -18.52
CA PRO A 98 28.50 31.49 -19.14
C PRO A 98 28.90 31.67 -20.62
N ILE A 99 30.12 31.28 -20.98
CA ILE A 99 30.65 31.37 -22.35
C ILE A 99 30.23 30.18 -23.22
N TYR A 100 29.85 29.07 -22.59
CA TYR A 100 29.54 27.79 -23.28
C TYR A 100 28.02 27.64 -23.46
N PHE A 101 27.46 28.07 -24.58
CA PHE A 101 26.01 28.01 -24.82
C PHE A 101 25.54 26.66 -25.37
N LEU A 102 26.38 25.90 -26.07
CA LEU A 102 26.00 24.61 -26.69
C LEU A 102 25.66 23.51 -25.68
N PRO A 103 26.47 23.25 -24.66
CA PRO A 103 26.14 22.26 -23.63
C PRO A 103 24.89 22.63 -22.85
N GLN A 104 24.66 23.90 -22.60
CA GLN A 104 23.52 24.40 -21.85
C GLN A 104 22.20 24.20 -22.61
N LYS A 105 22.16 24.42 -23.93
CA LYS A 105 20.98 24.05 -24.74
C LYS A 105 20.62 22.59 -24.65
N SER A 106 21.62 21.71 -24.65
CA SER A 106 21.40 20.25 -24.51
C SER A 106 20.84 19.89 -23.13
N ARG A 107 21.33 20.51 -22.05
CA ARG A 107 20.82 20.35 -20.69
C ARG A 107 19.37 20.79 -20.57
N ILE A 108 18.99 21.93 -21.14
CA ILE A 108 17.61 22.41 -21.17
C ILE A 108 16.72 21.45 -21.95
N LYS A 109 17.19 20.92 -23.09
CA LYS A 109 16.44 19.93 -23.86
C LYS A 109 16.22 18.65 -23.05
N GLN A 110 17.27 18.17 -22.37
CA GLN A 110 17.18 17.03 -21.45
C GLN A 110 16.18 17.29 -20.32
N ALA A 111 16.27 18.45 -19.66
CA ALA A 111 15.35 18.81 -18.58
C ALA A 111 13.89 18.91 -19.07
N LYS A 112 13.64 19.43 -20.29
CA LYS A 112 12.29 19.43 -20.88
C LYS A 112 11.75 18.03 -21.10
N LEU A 113 12.57 17.11 -21.60
CA LEU A 113 12.18 15.70 -21.76
C LEU A 113 11.92 15.05 -20.40
N ALA A 114 12.74 15.36 -19.40
CA ALA A 114 12.52 14.89 -18.03
C ALA A 114 11.17 15.37 -17.44
N VAL A 115 10.78 16.63 -17.69
CA VAL A 115 9.45 17.14 -17.30
C VAL A 115 8.33 16.35 -17.98
N SER A 116 8.43 16.11 -19.29
CA SER A 116 7.42 15.34 -20.02
C SER A 116 7.34 13.90 -19.50
N ALA A 117 8.48 13.29 -19.24
CA ALA A 117 8.54 11.93 -18.68
C ALA A 117 7.92 11.89 -17.27
N ALA A 118 8.23 12.85 -16.40
CA ALA A 118 7.67 12.92 -15.06
C ALA A 118 6.14 13.14 -15.06
N GLN A 119 5.62 13.94 -16.02
CA GLN A 119 4.19 14.13 -16.18
C GLN A 119 3.48 12.86 -16.62
N ILE A 120 4.00 12.16 -17.63
CA ILE A 120 3.44 10.91 -18.11
C ILE A 120 3.48 9.86 -16.99
N GLN A 121 4.58 9.80 -16.23
CA GLN A 121 4.71 8.88 -15.12
C GLN A 121 3.70 9.18 -14.00
N ALA A 122 3.49 10.46 -13.67
CA ALA A 122 2.47 10.86 -12.69
C ALA A 122 1.07 10.45 -13.13
N GLU A 123 0.70 10.68 -14.41
CA GLU A 123 -0.57 10.25 -14.96
C GLU A 123 -0.73 8.72 -14.95
N ALA A 124 0.34 7.99 -15.28
CA ALA A 124 0.34 6.51 -15.25
C ALA A 124 0.10 5.99 -13.83
N ASN A 125 0.82 6.54 -12.84
CA ASN A 125 0.68 6.16 -11.44
C ASN A 125 -0.74 6.46 -10.90
N ILE A 126 -1.33 7.61 -11.27
CA ILE A 126 -2.70 7.95 -10.89
C ILE A 126 -3.71 6.95 -11.50
N ARG A 127 -3.51 6.57 -12.76
CA ARG A 127 -4.38 5.57 -13.41
C ARG A 127 -4.23 4.20 -12.75
N GLU A 128 -3.01 3.79 -12.41
CA GLU A 128 -2.73 2.53 -11.72
C GLU A 128 -3.41 2.51 -10.34
N LEU A 129 -3.31 3.61 -9.58
CA LEU A 129 -3.97 3.77 -8.29
C LEU A 129 -5.50 3.64 -8.41
N ASN A 130 -6.10 4.34 -9.37
CA ASN A 130 -7.55 4.25 -9.61
C ASN A 130 -8.00 2.84 -10.02
N ASN A 131 -7.19 2.16 -10.85
CA ASN A 131 -7.46 0.77 -11.22
C ASN A 131 -7.39 -0.15 -10.00
N LYS A 132 -6.40 0.04 -9.12
CA LYS A 132 -6.25 -0.75 -7.89
C LYS A 132 -7.44 -0.56 -6.95
N ILE A 133 -7.89 0.69 -6.75
CA ILE A 133 -9.09 0.99 -5.95
C ILE A 133 -10.33 0.31 -6.55
N THR A 134 -10.48 0.36 -7.87
CA THR A 134 -11.61 -0.29 -8.56
C THR A 134 -11.57 -1.81 -8.41
N GLU A 135 -10.39 -2.41 -8.55
CA GLU A 135 -10.16 -3.84 -8.34
C GLU A 135 -10.52 -4.28 -6.92
N LEU A 136 -10.02 -3.54 -5.92
CA LEU A 136 -10.29 -3.83 -4.50
C LEU A 136 -11.78 -3.67 -4.17
N SER A 137 -12.44 -2.64 -4.68
CA SER A 137 -13.88 -2.44 -4.46
C SER A 137 -14.71 -3.58 -5.06
N ALA A 138 -14.34 -4.07 -6.24
CA ALA A 138 -14.99 -5.22 -6.86
C ALA A 138 -14.72 -6.53 -6.08
N ALA A 139 -13.50 -6.70 -5.56
CA ALA A 139 -13.15 -7.84 -4.72
C ALA A 139 -13.96 -7.83 -3.41
N LEU A 140 -14.09 -6.69 -2.75
CA LEU A 140 -14.89 -6.53 -1.53
C LEU A 140 -16.35 -6.92 -1.76
N ARG A 141 -16.99 -6.41 -2.82
CA ARG A 141 -18.37 -6.78 -3.17
C ARG A 141 -18.53 -8.28 -3.38
N ARG A 142 -17.59 -8.90 -4.08
CA ARG A 142 -17.59 -10.36 -4.30
C ARG A 142 -17.49 -11.13 -2.97
N TYR A 143 -16.61 -10.70 -2.07
CA TYR A 143 -16.49 -11.35 -0.75
C TYR A 143 -17.75 -11.13 0.11
N GLU A 144 -18.37 -9.96 0.06
CA GLU A 144 -19.65 -9.69 0.73
C GLU A 144 -20.77 -10.61 0.26
N GLU A 145 -20.90 -10.81 -1.05
CA GLU A 145 -21.87 -11.75 -1.62
C GLU A 145 -21.59 -13.18 -1.16
N SER A 146 -20.31 -13.59 -1.16
CA SER A 146 -19.91 -14.91 -0.67
C SER A 146 -20.23 -15.07 0.81
N LEU A 147 -19.96 -14.08 1.64
CA LEU A 147 -20.27 -14.10 3.08
C LEU A 147 -21.78 -14.16 3.34
N ARG A 148 -22.59 -13.45 2.55
CA ARG A 148 -24.05 -13.55 2.60
C ARG A 148 -24.51 -14.98 2.28
N PHE A 149 -23.94 -15.61 1.27
CA PHE A 149 -24.25 -17.01 0.94
C PHE A 149 -23.89 -17.96 2.10
N TYR A 150 -22.68 -17.83 2.66
CA TYR A 150 -22.27 -18.66 3.79
C TYR A 150 -23.20 -18.49 4.99
N THR A 151 -23.55 -17.25 5.36
CA THR A 151 -24.38 -16.98 6.55
C THR A 151 -25.85 -17.30 6.35
N SER A 152 -26.37 -17.19 5.13
CA SER A 152 -27.78 -17.46 4.84
C SER A 152 -28.11 -18.93 4.70
N SER A 153 -27.25 -19.72 4.05
CA SER A 153 -27.53 -21.13 3.72
C SER A 153 -26.39 -22.09 4.07
N ALA A 154 -25.18 -21.88 3.54
CA ALA A 154 -24.14 -22.89 3.56
C ALA A 154 -23.74 -23.38 4.97
N LEU A 155 -23.64 -22.49 5.96
CA LEU A 155 -23.32 -22.88 7.34
C LEU A 155 -24.44 -23.70 7.97
N LYS A 156 -25.71 -23.38 7.71
CA LYS A 156 -26.86 -24.16 8.19
C LYS A 156 -26.89 -25.55 7.56
N GLU A 157 -26.66 -25.61 6.25
CA GLU A 157 -26.56 -26.89 5.52
C GLU A 157 -25.41 -27.75 6.04
N ALA A 158 -24.26 -27.14 6.36
CA ALA A 158 -23.13 -27.85 6.97
C ALA A 158 -23.49 -28.43 8.36
N ASP A 159 -24.25 -27.69 9.17
CA ASP A 159 -24.70 -28.15 10.48
C ASP A 159 -25.74 -29.28 10.36
N GLU A 160 -26.67 -29.15 9.40
CA GLU A 160 -27.65 -30.22 9.12
C GLU A 160 -27.00 -31.46 8.55
N LEU A 161 -26.01 -31.31 7.67
CA LEU A 161 -25.25 -32.42 7.12
C LEU A 161 -24.58 -33.26 8.22
N VAL A 162 -23.89 -32.60 9.16
CA VAL A 162 -23.25 -33.30 10.29
C VAL A 162 -24.29 -33.97 11.18
N LYS A 163 -25.42 -33.28 11.47
CA LYS A 163 -26.50 -33.83 12.29
C LYS A 163 -27.14 -35.05 11.66
N THR A 164 -27.46 -34.99 10.38
CA THR A 164 -28.03 -36.10 9.62
C THR A 164 -27.08 -37.28 9.55
N ALA A 165 -25.80 -37.04 9.23
CA ALA A 165 -24.77 -38.07 9.18
C ALA A 165 -24.61 -38.80 10.54
N ASN A 166 -24.67 -38.04 11.65
CA ASN A 166 -24.63 -38.64 13.00
C ASN A 166 -25.85 -39.56 13.26
N LEU A 167 -27.07 -39.13 12.89
CA LEU A 167 -28.27 -39.91 13.07
C LEU A 167 -28.24 -41.17 12.21
N GLN A 168 -27.84 -41.11 10.96
CA GLN A 168 -27.71 -42.24 10.05
C GLN A 168 -26.68 -43.24 10.54
N LEU A 169 -25.56 -42.79 11.09
CA LEU A 169 -24.55 -43.69 11.69
C LEU A 169 -25.10 -44.40 12.93
N GLN A 170 -25.84 -43.67 13.80
CA GLN A 170 -26.46 -44.25 14.99
C GLN A 170 -27.51 -45.35 14.64
N HIS A 171 -28.24 -45.15 13.55
CA HIS A 171 -29.22 -46.13 13.06
C HIS A 171 -28.62 -47.21 12.17
N SER A 172 -27.29 -47.22 12.02
CA SER A 172 -26.57 -48.16 11.13
C SER A 172 -27.00 -48.08 9.66
N GLU A 173 -27.54 -46.96 9.23
CA GLU A 173 -28.00 -46.72 7.86
C GLU A 173 -26.83 -46.35 6.93
N THR A 174 -25.72 -45.83 7.49
CA THR A 174 -24.52 -45.46 6.75
C THR A 174 -23.27 -46.05 7.38
N GLY A 175 -22.23 -46.24 6.54
CA GLY A 175 -20.92 -46.69 6.99
C GLY A 175 -20.07 -45.55 7.55
N ILE A 176 -19.02 -45.88 8.30
CA ILE A 176 -18.07 -44.94 8.88
C ILE A 176 -17.41 -44.10 7.80
N ALA A 177 -17.16 -44.63 6.62
CA ALA A 177 -16.54 -43.89 5.50
C ALA A 177 -17.43 -42.74 5.00
N GLU A 178 -18.73 -43.00 4.84
CA GLU A 178 -19.71 -41.96 4.40
C GLU A 178 -19.92 -40.90 5.47
N PHE A 179 -19.91 -41.31 6.76
CA PHE A 179 -19.93 -40.39 7.89
C PHE A 179 -18.72 -39.42 7.85
N ILE A 180 -17.50 -39.98 7.71
CA ILE A 180 -16.27 -39.17 7.63
C ILE A 180 -16.32 -38.24 6.43
N GLN A 181 -16.84 -38.67 5.29
CA GLN A 181 -16.99 -37.82 4.09
C GLN A 181 -17.95 -36.65 4.35
N SER A 182 -19.09 -36.91 4.99
CA SER A 182 -20.07 -35.87 5.33
C SER A 182 -19.51 -34.84 6.31
N VAL A 183 -18.82 -35.30 7.36
CA VAL A 183 -18.14 -34.41 8.33
C VAL A 183 -17.03 -33.59 7.66
N SER A 184 -16.28 -34.19 6.73
CA SER A 184 -15.23 -33.52 5.99
C SER A 184 -15.80 -32.44 5.06
N ALA A 185 -16.91 -32.73 4.38
CA ALA A 185 -17.60 -31.75 3.55
C ALA A 185 -18.09 -30.52 4.36
N ALA A 186 -18.72 -30.77 5.50
CA ALA A 186 -19.15 -29.73 6.42
C ALA A 186 -17.96 -28.88 6.95
N ARG A 187 -16.84 -29.52 7.21
CA ARG A 187 -15.61 -28.82 7.63
C ARG A 187 -15.05 -27.94 6.54
N GLU A 188 -15.04 -28.38 5.29
CA GLU A 188 -14.58 -27.57 4.16
C GLU A 188 -15.48 -26.33 3.95
N ILE A 189 -16.79 -26.44 4.13
CA ILE A 189 -17.71 -25.29 4.10
C ILE A 189 -17.32 -24.27 5.18
N ARG A 190 -17.11 -24.70 6.42
CA ARG A 190 -16.72 -23.80 7.53
C ARG A 190 -15.35 -23.18 7.31
N LYS A 191 -14.40 -23.95 6.77
CA LYS A 191 -13.08 -23.43 6.40
C LYS A 191 -13.18 -22.36 5.31
N GLY A 192 -13.98 -22.60 4.28
CA GLY A 192 -14.21 -21.62 3.21
C GLY A 192 -14.81 -20.32 3.72
N TYR A 193 -15.72 -20.39 4.70
CA TYR A 193 -16.26 -19.20 5.37
C TYR A 193 -15.18 -18.38 6.09
N ILE A 194 -14.33 -19.04 6.90
CA ILE A 194 -13.23 -18.36 7.63
C ILE A 194 -12.23 -17.76 6.65
N GLU A 195 -11.87 -18.47 5.59
CA GLU A 195 -10.99 -17.98 4.56
C GLU A 195 -11.58 -16.74 3.85
N THR A 196 -12.88 -16.77 3.59
CA THR A 196 -13.57 -15.61 2.96
C THR A 196 -13.55 -14.38 3.87
N ILE A 197 -13.76 -14.54 5.20
CA ILE A 197 -13.61 -13.42 6.17
C ILE A 197 -12.18 -12.88 6.13
N TYR A 198 -11.19 -13.77 6.11
CA TYR A 198 -9.79 -13.36 6.07
C TYR A 198 -9.47 -12.54 4.83
N GLN A 199 -9.86 -13.01 3.66
CA GLN A 199 -9.64 -12.33 2.39
C GLN A 199 -10.40 -11.00 2.31
N TYR A 200 -11.62 -10.94 2.82
CA TYR A 200 -12.39 -9.69 2.93
C TYR A 200 -11.64 -8.67 3.79
N ASN A 201 -11.18 -9.08 4.97
CA ASN A 201 -10.48 -8.16 5.88
C ASN A 201 -9.17 -7.65 5.31
N ILE A 202 -8.41 -8.50 4.59
CA ILE A 202 -7.20 -8.06 3.88
C ILE A 202 -7.56 -7.03 2.81
N ALA A 203 -8.55 -7.33 1.96
CA ALA A 203 -8.97 -6.41 0.91
C ALA A 203 -9.50 -5.09 1.47
N SER A 204 -10.19 -5.13 2.63
CA SER A 204 -10.67 -3.95 3.35
C SER A 204 -9.50 -3.07 3.84
N LEU A 205 -8.49 -3.67 4.48
CA LEU A 205 -7.32 -2.95 4.95
C LEU A 205 -6.49 -2.36 3.78
N GLU A 206 -6.34 -3.13 2.70
CA GLU A 206 -5.68 -2.62 1.50
C GLU A 206 -6.46 -1.45 0.89
N TYR A 207 -7.79 -1.55 0.83
CA TYR A 207 -8.65 -0.49 0.31
C TYR A 207 -8.52 0.80 1.12
N GLU A 208 -8.49 0.71 2.46
CA GLU A 208 -8.27 1.85 3.35
C GLU A 208 -6.89 2.50 3.18
N LEU A 209 -5.86 1.71 2.84
CA LEU A 209 -4.51 2.22 2.62
C LEU A 209 -4.41 3.15 1.40
N TYR A 210 -5.26 2.92 0.38
CA TYR A 210 -5.27 3.69 -0.87
C TYR A 210 -6.24 4.89 -0.85
N GLN A 211 -6.96 5.06 0.23
CA GLN A 211 -7.86 6.21 0.47
C GLN A 211 -7.14 7.31 1.24
#